data_096aa96bc3f86af802e718686ab547a4
#
_entry.id   096aa96bc3f86af802e718686ab547a4
#
_cell.length_a   1.000
_cell.length_b   1.000
_cell.length_c   1.000
_cell.angle_alpha   90.00
_cell.angle_beta   90.00
_cell.angle_gamma   90.00
#
_symmetry.space_group_name_H-M   'P 1'
#
loop_
_entity.id
_entity.type
_entity.pdbx_description
1 polymer ?
#
loop_
_entity_poly.entity_id
_entity_poly.type
_entity_poly.pdbx_seq_one_letter_code
_entity_poly.pdbx_strand_id
1 'polypeptide(L)'
;MPTQLALTAWLAAAGLEPHDPAGRLSLPFVALLSIGDATLVLTLIFVFLAAGGERPRAVFLGARPAAREALLGLWLTPIAYVVALVVLGAVRLLAPWLRDVPVNPFESLLATPGGRVLVAVLVVVAGGIREELQRAFILHRFDQALGGARLGLVLFSVVFGLGHLQQGRDVALATACLGLFWGAVYLNRRSVVAPIVSHAAFNLTEVVRHSLWG
;
A
#
# COMPACT_ATOMS: atom_id res chain seq x y z
N MET A 1 9.41 5.50 -4.88
CA MET A 1 8.59 6.70 -5.05
C MET A 1 9.45 7.94 -4.81
N PRO A 2 9.26 9.08 -5.54
CA PRO A 2 10.15 10.23 -5.39
C PRO A 2 10.25 10.77 -3.95
N THR A 3 9.12 10.83 -3.24
CA THR A 3 9.05 11.25 -1.83
C THR A 3 9.84 10.34 -0.91
N GLN A 4 9.75 9.04 -1.08
CA GLN A 4 10.51 8.06 -0.29
C GLN A 4 12.02 8.18 -0.56
N LEU A 5 12.43 8.37 -1.83
CA LEU A 5 13.84 8.57 -2.15
C LEU A 5 14.42 9.84 -1.49
N ALA A 6 13.67 10.94 -1.55
CA ALA A 6 14.07 12.19 -0.91
C ALA A 6 14.17 12.05 0.63
N LEU A 7 13.16 11.40 1.24
CA LEU A 7 13.15 11.14 2.68
C LEU A 7 14.26 10.18 3.10
N THR A 8 14.51 9.12 2.32
CA THR A 8 15.63 8.19 2.57
C THR A 8 16.96 8.92 2.59
N ALA A 9 17.21 9.77 1.57
CA ALA A 9 18.43 10.56 1.51
C ALA A 9 18.54 11.54 2.70
N TRP A 10 17.45 12.17 3.09
CA TRP A 10 17.41 13.07 4.23
C TRP A 10 17.65 12.35 5.56
N LEU A 11 17.00 11.20 5.80
CA LEU A 11 17.21 10.40 7.00
C LEU A 11 18.64 9.87 7.10
N ALA A 12 19.22 9.41 5.98
CA ALA A 12 20.62 9.01 5.93
C ALA A 12 21.58 10.18 6.24
N ALA A 13 21.33 11.36 5.71
CA ALA A 13 22.09 12.56 6.03
C ALA A 13 21.95 12.99 7.52
N ALA A 14 20.84 12.63 8.17
CA ALA A 14 20.62 12.82 9.60
C ALA A 14 21.25 11.71 10.46
N GLY A 15 22.00 10.76 9.87
CA GLY A 15 22.69 9.68 10.58
C GLY A 15 21.81 8.47 10.91
N LEU A 16 20.63 8.37 10.29
CA LEU A 16 19.75 7.21 10.44
C LEU A 16 20.00 6.21 9.30
N GLU A 17 20.51 5.03 9.67
CA GLU A 17 20.82 3.98 8.71
C GLU A 17 19.58 3.10 8.44
N PRO A 18 19.34 2.69 7.16
CA PRO A 18 18.24 1.82 6.82
C PRO A 18 18.37 0.40 7.38
N HIS A 19 19.60 -0.02 7.72
CA HIS A 19 19.89 -1.34 8.29
C HIS A 19 20.62 -1.21 9.62
N ASP A 20 20.40 -2.17 10.51
CA ASP A 20 21.18 -2.34 11.72
C ASP A 20 22.56 -2.99 11.45
N PRO A 21 23.48 -3.06 12.43
CA PRO A 21 24.79 -3.69 12.25
C PRO A 21 24.72 -5.18 11.86
N ALA A 22 23.59 -5.84 12.05
CA ALA A 22 23.35 -7.23 11.62
C ALA A 22 22.75 -7.33 10.20
N GLY A 23 22.63 -6.21 9.48
CA GLY A 23 22.06 -6.14 8.13
C GLY A 23 20.54 -6.27 8.06
N ARG A 24 19.82 -6.22 9.19
CA ARG A 24 18.37 -6.25 9.25
C ARG A 24 17.79 -4.86 9.10
N LEU A 25 16.56 -4.73 8.58
CA LEU A 25 15.90 -3.43 8.49
C LEU A 25 15.79 -2.75 9.86
N SER A 26 16.16 -1.47 9.90
CA SER A 26 16.06 -0.62 11.08
C SER A 26 14.60 -0.21 11.32
N LEU A 27 14.00 -0.66 12.43
CA LEU A 27 12.61 -0.32 12.76
C LEU A 27 12.38 1.19 12.91
N PRO A 28 13.25 1.98 13.58
CA PRO A 28 13.12 3.44 13.63
C PRO A 28 13.19 4.09 12.25
N PHE A 29 14.10 3.64 11.38
CA PHE A 29 14.21 4.15 10.03
C PHE A 29 12.93 3.90 9.21
N VAL A 30 12.44 2.66 9.20
CA VAL A 30 11.21 2.29 8.49
C VAL A 30 10.00 3.05 9.02
N ALA A 31 9.90 3.23 10.34
CA ALA A 31 8.80 3.98 10.95
C ALA A 31 8.83 5.47 10.53
N LEU A 32 9.98 6.14 10.64
CA LEU A 32 10.13 7.54 10.27
C LEU A 32 9.92 7.75 8.77
N LEU A 33 10.47 6.87 7.94
CA LEU A 33 10.26 6.90 6.48
C LEU A 33 8.77 6.74 6.14
N SER A 34 8.09 5.75 6.73
CA SER A 34 6.68 5.46 6.43
C SER A 34 5.74 6.58 6.88
N ILE A 35 5.93 7.10 8.10
CA ILE A 35 5.10 8.19 8.65
C ILE A 35 5.41 9.50 7.90
N GLY A 36 6.69 9.80 7.67
CA GLY A 36 7.11 10.97 6.94
C GLY A 36 6.56 11.00 5.50
N ASP A 37 6.69 9.87 4.78
CA ASP A 37 6.15 9.74 3.43
C ASP A 37 4.62 9.84 3.42
N ALA A 38 3.94 9.20 4.37
CA ALA A 38 2.48 9.30 4.49
C ALA A 38 2.04 10.75 4.72
N THR A 39 2.69 11.46 5.64
CA THR A 39 2.41 12.87 5.95
C THR A 39 2.65 13.75 4.73
N LEU A 40 3.81 13.61 4.08
CA LEU A 40 4.16 14.42 2.92
C LEU A 40 3.20 14.18 1.74
N VAL A 41 2.94 12.93 1.40
CA VAL A 41 2.05 12.57 0.28
C VAL A 41 0.62 13.05 0.54
N LEU A 42 0.08 12.83 1.74
CA LEU A 42 -1.26 13.29 2.08
C LEU A 42 -1.34 14.82 2.08
N THR A 43 -0.33 15.51 2.61
CA THR A 43 -0.26 16.97 2.55
C THR A 43 -0.30 17.46 1.10
N LEU A 44 0.53 16.90 0.22
CA LEU A 44 0.53 17.25 -1.20
C LEU A 44 -0.82 17.00 -1.86
N ILE A 45 -1.45 15.86 -1.60
CA ILE A 45 -2.79 15.53 -2.12
C ILE A 45 -3.81 16.60 -1.71
N PHE A 46 -3.86 16.95 -0.41
CA PHE A 46 -4.82 17.95 0.08
C PHE A 46 -4.51 19.36 -0.45
N VAL A 47 -3.24 19.72 -0.60
CA VAL A 47 -2.83 20.99 -1.22
C VAL A 47 -3.28 21.05 -2.68
N PHE A 48 -3.06 19.97 -3.45
CA PHE A 48 -3.49 19.93 -4.86
C PHE A 48 -5.02 19.95 -5.02
N LEU A 49 -5.76 19.29 -4.14
CA LEU A 49 -7.23 19.36 -4.14
C LEU A 49 -7.71 20.77 -3.80
N ALA A 50 -7.13 21.41 -2.78
CA ALA A 50 -7.47 22.77 -2.39
C ALA A 50 -7.13 23.78 -3.49
N ALA A 51 -5.97 23.67 -4.13
CA ALA A 51 -5.57 24.53 -5.24
C ALA A 51 -6.51 24.36 -6.46
N GLY A 52 -7.06 23.16 -6.67
CA GLY A 52 -8.06 22.88 -7.70
C GLY A 52 -9.50 23.26 -7.30
N GLY A 53 -9.72 23.80 -6.10
CA GLY A 53 -11.07 24.10 -5.59
C GLY A 53 -11.93 22.85 -5.33
N GLU A 54 -11.30 21.68 -5.22
CA GLU A 54 -11.99 20.40 -5.09
C GLU A 54 -12.22 20.03 -3.62
N ARG A 55 -13.39 19.46 -3.35
CA ARG A 55 -13.73 19.00 -2.00
C ARG A 55 -13.20 17.58 -1.77
N PRO A 56 -12.29 17.35 -0.80
CA PRO A 56 -11.74 16.01 -0.52
C PRO A 56 -12.81 14.93 -0.30
N ARG A 57 -13.92 15.32 0.36
CA ARG A 57 -15.05 14.41 0.58
C ARG A 57 -15.66 13.90 -0.73
N ALA A 58 -15.74 14.71 -1.77
CA ALA A 58 -16.29 14.30 -3.06
C ALA A 58 -15.39 13.29 -3.77
N VAL A 59 -14.07 13.46 -3.65
CA VAL A 59 -13.08 12.56 -4.25
C VAL A 59 -12.98 11.25 -3.46
N PHE A 60 -12.96 11.32 -2.11
CA PHE A 60 -12.61 10.16 -1.29
C PHE A 60 -13.79 9.40 -0.71
N LEU A 61 -14.89 10.07 -0.35
CA LEU A 61 -16.02 9.42 0.33
C LEU A 61 -17.23 9.22 -0.58
N GLY A 62 -17.38 10.06 -1.60
CA GLY A 62 -18.55 10.03 -2.46
C GLY A 62 -19.86 10.24 -1.69
N ALA A 63 -20.95 9.62 -2.17
CA ALA A 63 -22.29 9.74 -1.58
C ALA A 63 -22.72 8.50 -0.77
N ARG A 64 -21.86 7.46 -0.65
CA ARG A 64 -22.24 6.19 -0.03
C ARG A 64 -22.06 6.23 1.48
N PRO A 65 -22.91 5.52 2.27
CA PRO A 65 -22.75 5.42 3.72
C PRO A 65 -21.47 4.71 4.09
N ALA A 66 -20.57 5.36 4.85
CA ALA A 66 -19.24 4.83 5.20
C ALA A 66 -19.30 3.47 5.91
N ALA A 67 -20.30 3.25 6.79
CA ALA A 67 -20.46 1.96 7.48
C ALA A 67 -20.73 0.79 6.51
N ARG A 68 -21.54 1.00 5.47
CA ARG A 68 -21.80 -0.02 4.44
C ARG A 68 -20.57 -0.28 3.58
N GLU A 69 -19.81 0.75 3.26
CA GLU A 69 -18.54 0.61 2.53
C GLU A 69 -17.48 -0.11 3.39
N ALA A 70 -17.43 0.18 4.70
CA ALA A 70 -16.53 -0.53 5.61
C ALA A 70 -16.88 -2.04 5.71
N LEU A 71 -18.16 -2.36 5.83
CA LEU A 71 -18.61 -3.76 5.83
C LEU A 71 -18.28 -4.46 4.50
N LEU A 72 -18.49 -3.78 3.36
CA LEU A 72 -18.06 -4.29 2.06
C LEU A 72 -16.54 -4.54 2.04
N GLY A 73 -15.74 -3.62 2.58
CA GLY A 73 -14.29 -3.78 2.68
C GLY A 73 -13.89 -5.06 3.42
N LEU A 74 -14.56 -5.37 4.53
CA LEU A 74 -14.32 -6.63 5.26
C LEU A 74 -14.64 -7.86 4.38
N TRP A 75 -15.75 -7.85 3.62
CA TRP A 75 -16.10 -8.93 2.69
C TRP A 75 -15.16 -9.01 1.47
N LEU A 76 -14.53 -7.94 1.09
CA LEU A 76 -13.54 -7.92 0.00
C LEU A 76 -12.16 -8.45 0.44
N THR A 77 -11.87 -8.51 1.74
CA THR A 77 -10.59 -9.00 2.26
C THR A 77 -10.30 -10.46 1.85
N PRO A 78 -11.20 -11.44 2.05
CA PRO A 78 -10.94 -12.81 1.55
C PRO A 78 -10.80 -12.87 0.02
N ILE A 79 -11.46 -12.00 -0.74
CA ILE A 79 -11.28 -11.92 -2.20
C ILE A 79 -9.87 -11.43 -2.54
N ALA A 80 -9.35 -10.43 -1.82
CA ALA A 80 -7.96 -9.98 -1.98
C ALA A 80 -6.96 -11.13 -1.70
N TYR A 81 -7.21 -11.97 -0.68
CA TYR A 81 -6.42 -13.18 -0.45
C TYR A 81 -6.48 -14.17 -1.61
N VAL A 82 -7.66 -14.42 -2.16
CA VAL A 82 -7.81 -15.30 -3.33
C VAL A 82 -7.01 -14.75 -4.51
N VAL A 83 -7.08 -13.44 -4.78
CA VAL A 83 -6.27 -12.80 -5.84
C VAL A 83 -4.78 -13.03 -5.60
N ALA A 84 -4.27 -12.75 -4.39
CA ALA A 84 -2.87 -12.94 -4.05
C ALA A 84 -2.44 -14.41 -4.20
N LEU A 85 -3.22 -15.36 -3.66
CA LEU A 85 -2.93 -16.79 -3.71
C LEU A 85 -2.93 -17.33 -5.15
N VAL A 86 -3.88 -16.90 -5.98
CA VAL A 86 -3.95 -17.32 -7.39
C VAL A 86 -2.73 -16.79 -8.15
N VAL A 87 -2.36 -15.53 -7.98
CA VAL A 87 -1.19 -14.96 -8.67
C VAL A 87 0.09 -15.63 -8.20
N LEU A 88 0.31 -15.74 -6.88
CA LEU A 88 1.51 -16.38 -6.34
C LEU A 88 1.58 -17.87 -6.70
N GLY A 89 0.44 -18.58 -6.70
CA GLY A 89 0.34 -19.96 -7.14
C GLY A 89 0.68 -20.11 -8.63
N ALA A 90 0.13 -19.23 -9.48
CA ALA A 90 0.43 -19.22 -10.91
C ALA A 90 1.93 -18.95 -11.17
N VAL A 91 2.52 -17.98 -10.45
CA VAL A 91 3.97 -17.70 -10.56
C VAL A 91 4.79 -18.92 -10.15
N ARG A 92 4.45 -19.59 -9.06
CA ARG A 92 5.17 -20.80 -8.62
C ARG A 92 5.16 -21.92 -9.66
N LEU A 93 4.07 -22.04 -10.39
CA LEU A 93 3.90 -23.09 -11.41
C LEU A 93 4.49 -22.71 -12.77
N LEU A 94 4.31 -21.47 -13.21
CA LEU A 94 4.61 -21.04 -14.57
C LEU A 94 5.91 -20.26 -14.71
N ALA A 95 6.34 -19.56 -13.64
CA ALA A 95 7.51 -18.69 -13.63
C ALA A 95 8.28 -18.72 -12.29
N PRO A 96 8.73 -19.91 -11.81
CA PRO A 96 9.34 -20.06 -10.48
C PRO A 96 10.60 -19.19 -10.27
N TRP A 97 11.24 -18.76 -11.36
CA TRP A 97 12.41 -17.85 -11.33
C TRP A 97 12.06 -16.42 -10.89
N LEU A 98 10.78 -16.05 -10.82
CA LEU A 98 10.36 -14.76 -10.27
C LEU A 98 10.39 -14.74 -8.74
N ARG A 99 10.47 -15.89 -8.08
CA ARG A 99 10.66 -16.00 -6.63
C ARG A 99 12.13 -15.83 -6.29
N ASP A 100 12.60 -14.60 -6.30
CA ASP A 100 14.01 -14.23 -6.12
C ASP A 100 14.34 -13.74 -4.70
N VAL A 101 13.35 -13.52 -3.84
CA VAL A 101 13.52 -13.16 -2.42
C VAL A 101 12.97 -14.29 -1.55
N PRO A 102 13.82 -15.10 -0.89
CA PRO A 102 13.37 -16.26 -0.11
C PRO A 102 12.66 -15.87 1.19
N VAL A 103 13.07 -14.77 1.82
CA VAL A 103 12.53 -14.26 3.09
C VAL A 103 12.21 -12.78 2.94
N ASN A 104 10.99 -12.38 3.27
CA ASN A 104 10.57 -10.99 3.19
C ASN A 104 11.39 -10.13 4.17
N PRO A 105 12.10 -9.07 3.71
CA PRO A 105 12.92 -8.23 4.58
C PRO A 105 12.18 -7.60 5.76
N PHE A 106 10.86 -7.37 5.61
CA PHE A 106 10.03 -6.78 6.66
C PHE A 106 9.72 -7.75 7.80
N GLU A 107 9.96 -9.07 7.65
CA GLU A 107 9.75 -10.05 8.71
C GLU A 107 10.64 -9.78 9.93
N SER A 108 11.86 -9.27 9.71
CA SER A 108 12.77 -8.90 10.78
C SER A 108 12.19 -7.83 11.73
N LEU A 109 11.31 -6.96 11.26
CA LEU A 109 10.65 -5.93 12.05
C LEU A 109 9.62 -6.51 13.04
N LEU A 110 9.14 -7.74 12.80
CA LEU A 110 8.15 -8.44 13.63
C LEU A 110 8.76 -9.27 14.76
N ALA A 111 10.08 -9.27 14.89
CA ALA A 111 10.80 -10.11 15.86
C ALA A 111 10.46 -9.77 17.33
N THR A 112 10.03 -8.54 17.64
CA THR A 112 9.72 -8.09 19.00
C THR A 112 8.23 -7.71 19.12
N PRO A 113 7.64 -7.84 20.35
CA PRO A 113 6.26 -7.38 20.58
C PRO A 113 6.03 -5.90 20.20
N GLY A 114 6.96 -5.02 20.55
CA GLY A 114 6.92 -3.60 20.19
C GLY A 114 6.99 -3.39 18.67
N GLY A 115 7.83 -4.16 17.97
CA GLY A 115 7.91 -4.15 16.50
C GLY A 115 6.60 -4.57 15.84
N ARG A 116 5.95 -5.63 16.34
CA ARG A 116 4.65 -6.11 15.83
C ARG A 116 3.57 -5.03 15.94
N VAL A 117 3.47 -4.36 17.11
CA VAL A 117 2.51 -3.28 17.32
C VAL A 117 2.80 -2.11 16.38
N LEU A 118 4.05 -1.68 16.27
CA LEU A 118 4.43 -0.57 15.40
C LEU A 118 4.17 -0.91 13.93
N VAL A 119 4.58 -2.09 13.46
CA VAL A 119 4.31 -2.54 12.09
C VAL A 119 2.80 -2.62 11.82
N ALA A 120 2.00 -3.14 12.77
CA ALA A 120 0.54 -3.15 12.64
C ALA A 120 -0.05 -1.74 12.44
N VAL A 121 0.46 -0.74 13.16
CA VAL A 121 0.07 0.67 12.94
C VAL A 121 0.53 1.16 11.56
N LEU A 122 1.77 0.88 11.18
CA LEU A 122 2.33 1.33 9.89
C LEU A 122 1.58 0.74 8.70
N VAL A 123 1.23 -0.55 8.73
CA VAL A 123 0.50 -1.17 7.62
C VAL A 123 -0.94 -0.66 7.49
N VAL A 124 -1.54 -0.18 8.56
CA VAL A 124 -2.85 0.50 8.50
C VAL A 124 -2.70 1.91 7.96
N VAL A 125 -1.77 2.70 8.50
CA VAL A 125 -1.63 4.13 8.17
C VAL A 125 -0.99 4.31 6.80
N ALA A 126 0.16 3.71 6.56
CA ALA A 126 0.89 3.86 5.32
C ALA A 126 0.36 2.92 4.23
N GLY A 127 0.11 1.65 4.54
CA GLY A 127 -0.41 0.67 3.58
C GLY A 127 -1.91 0.87 3.29
N GLY A 128 -2.76 0.85 4.31
CA GLY A 128 -4.21 0.96 4.11
C GLY A 128 -4.66 2.38 3.73
N ILE A 129 -4.40 3.37 4.58
CA ILE A 129 -5.00 4.71 4.41
C ILE A 129 -4.27 5.51 3.33
N ARG A 130 -2.94 5.71 3.49
CA ARG A 130 -2.17 6.57 2.60
C ARG A 130 -2.18 6.07 1.16
N GLU A 131 -1.99 4.77 0.94
CA GLU A 131 -1.91 4.22 -0.42
C GLU A 131 -3.26 4.27 -1.14
N GLU A 132 -4.37 4.02 -0.43
CA GLU A 132 -5.69 4.08 -1.05
C GLU A 132 -6.15 5.53 -1.33
N LEU A 133 -5.81 6.49 -0.47
CA LEU A 133 -6.05 7.91 -0.74
C LEU A 133 -5.20 8.38 -1.93
N GLN A 134 -3.93 7.97 -2.01
CA GLN A 134 -3.06 8.28 -3.14
C GLN A 134 -3.57 7.65 -4.44
N ARG A 135 -4.00 6.38 -4.41
CA ARG A 135 -4.59 5.69 -5.56
C ARG A 135 -5.83 6.43 -6.05
N ALA A 136 -6.75 6.74 -5.16
CA ALA A 136 -7.97 7.46 -5.50
C ALA A 136 -7.68 8.84 -6.12
N PHE A 137 -6.74 9.60 -5.54
CA PHE A 137 -6.32 10.88 -6.09
C PHE A 137 -5.73 10.76 -7.49
N ILE A 138 -4.83 9.81 -7.71
CA ILE A 138 -4.21 9.59 -9.03
C ILE A 138 -5.27 9.17 -10.06
N LEU A 139 -6.15 8.23 -9.72
CA LEU A 139 -7.22 7.80 -10.62
C LEU A 139 -8.17 8.95 -10.96
N HIS A 140 -8.45 9.83 -9.98
CA HIS A 140 -9.24 11.03 -10.20
C HIS A 140 -8.54 12.01 -11.17
N ARG A 141 -7.22 12.23 -11.04
CA ARG A 141 -6.45 13.06 -11.98
C ARG A 141 -6.42 12.48 -13.40
N PHE A 142 -6.27 11.17 -13.50
CA PHE A 142 -6.34 10.51 -14.80
C PHE A 142 -7.72 10.63 -15.43
N ASP A 143 -8.79 10.51 -14.66
CA ASP A 143 -10.16 10.66 -15.12
C ASP A 143 -10.43 12.07 -15.68
N GLN A 144 -9.83 13.10 -15.06
CA GLN A 144 -10.00 14.50 -15.45
C GLN A 144 -9.17 14.93 -16.66
N ALA A 145 -7.88 14.53 -16.75
CA ALA A 145 -6.95 15.20 -17.64
C ALA A 145 -5.84 14.31 -18.26
N LEU A 146 -5.71 13.04 -17.85
CA LEU A 146 -4.55 12.23 -18.20
C LEU A 146 -4.90 10.93 -18.95
N GLY A 147 -5.94 10.93 -19.75
CA GLY A 147 -6.29 9.79 -20.63
C GLY A 147 -7.29 8.80 -20.01
N GLY A 148 -7.93 9.18 -18.90
CA GLY A 148 -9.02 8.41 -18.29
C GLY A 148 -8.60 7.48 -17.15
N ALA A 149 -9.53 7.23 -16.24
CA ALA A 149 -9.28 6.47 -15.02
C ALA A 149 -8.82 5.02 -15.27
N ARG A 150 -9.20 4.39 -16.40
CA ARG A 150 -8.76 3.02 -16.72
C ARG A 150 -7.27 2.97 -17.04
N LEU A 151 -6.75 3.94 -17.77
CA LEU A 151 -5.32 4.06 -18.04
C LEU A 151 -4.57 4.31 -16.73
N GLY A 152 -5.07 5.24 -15.90
CA GLY A 152 -4.51 5.51 -14.58
C GLY A 152 -4.48 4.28 -13.68
N LEU A 153 -5.53 3.47 -13.71
CA LEU A 153 -5.61 2.21 -12.96
C LEU A 153 -4.48 1.25 -13.33
N VAL A 154 -4.26 1.01 -14.62
CA VAL A 154 -3.21 0.11 -15.07
C VAL A 154 -1.83 0.65 -14.72
N LEU A 155 -1.55 1.92 -15.10
CA LEU A 155 -0.24 2.52 -14.85
C LEU A 155 0.10 2.60 -13.37
N PHE A 156 -0.85 3.05 -12.53
CA PHE A 156 -0.61 3.14 -11.09
C PHE A 156 -0.44 1.77 -10.45
N SER A 157 -1.18 0.76 -10.89
CA SER A 157 -1.04 -0.61 -10.36
C SER A 157 0.31 -1.22 -10.70
N VAL A 158 0.85 -0.97 -11.89
CA VAL A 158 2.22 -1.38 -12.26
C VAL A 158 3.24 -0.67 -11.35
N VAL A 159 3.15 0.66 -11.22
CA VAL A 159 4.05 1.43 -10.35
C VAL A 159 3.93 0.98 -8.88
N PHE A 160 2.74 0.65 -8.42
CA PHE A 160 2.47 0.13 -7.10
C PHE A 160 3.17 -1.22 -6.86
N GLY A 161 3.06 -2.15 -7.80
CA GLY A 161 3.81 -3.41 -7.76
C GLY A 161 5.32 -3.20 -7.77
N LEU A 162 5.84 -2.32 -8.65
CA LEU A 162 7.27 -1.99 -8.68
C LEU A 162 7.80 -1.45 -7.35
N GLY A 163 6.97 -0.76 -6.57
CA GLY A 163 7.30 -0.32 -5.21
C GLY A 163 7.53 -1.47 -4.21
N HIS A 164 7.14 -2.70 -4.55
CA HIS A 164 7.26 -3.90 -3.71
C HIS A 164 8.35 -4.88 -4.18
N LEU A 165 9.19 -4.49 -5.16
CA LEU A 165 10.26 -5.35 -5.69
C LEU A 165 11.26 -5.82 -4.62
N GLN A 166 11.46 -5.08 -3.54
CA GLN A 166 12.31 -5.50 -2.42
C GLN A 166 11.77 -6.74 -1.69
N GLN A 167 10.48 -7.04 -1.84
CA GLN A 167 9.84 -8.23 -1.26
C GLN A 167 9.87 -9.45 -2.22
N GLY A 168 10.32 -9.25 -3.46
CA GLY A 168 10.40 -10.24 -4.52
C GLY A 168 9.57 -9.85 -5.75
N ARG A 169 9.98 -10.35 -6.91
CA ARG A 169 9.27 -10.08 -8.18
C ARG A 169 7.90 -10.74 -8.21
N ASP A 170 7.75 -11.91 -7.61
CA ASP A 170 6.48 -12.60 -7.44
C ASP A 170 5.51 -11.79 -6.56
N VAL A 171 5.99 -11.25 -5.44
CA VAL A 171 5.22 -10.38 -4.56
C VAL A 171 4.87 -9.07 -5.28
N ALA A 172 5.80 -8.48 -6.02
CA ALA A 172 5.56 -7.27 -6.81
C ALA A 172 4.42 -7.48 -7.83
N LEU A 173 4.39 -8.63 -8.51
CA LEU A 173 3.33 -8.98 -9.45
C LEU A 173 1.97 -9.16 -8.73
N ALA A 174 1.96 -9.89 -7.60
CA ALA A 174 0.76 -10.06 -6.79
C ALA A 174 0.22 -8.71 -6.29
N THR A 175 1.13 -7.83 -5.84
CA THR A 175 0.78 -6.48 -5.37
C THR A 175 0.25 -5.60 -6.51
N ALA A 176 0.78 -5.71 -7.73
CA ALA A 176 0.21 -5.04 -8.89
C ALA A 176 -1.23 -5.49 -9.17
N CYS A 177 -1.51 -6.79 -9.09
CA CYS A 177 -2.86 -7.34 -9.25
C CYS A 177 -3.81 -6.89 -8.12
N LEU A 178 -3.33 -6.83 -6.87
CA LEU A 178 -4.08 -6.25 -5.76
C LEU A 178 -4.33 -4.74 -5.98
N GLY A 179 -3.37 -4.03 -6.55
CA GLY A 179 -3.53 -2.64 -6.97
C GLY A 179 -4.66 -2.44 -7.97
N LEU A 180 -4.74 -3.31 -8.98
CA LEU A 180 -5.85 -3.34 -9.94
C LEU A 180 -7.19 -3.64 -9.24
N PHE A 181 -7.20 -4.60 -8.32
CA PHE A 181 -8.39 -5.00 -7.57
C PHE A 181 -8.96 -3.85 -6.75
N TRP A 182 -8.19 -3.26 -5.83
CA TRP A 182 -8.66 -2.14 -4.99
C TRP A 182 -8.96 -0.88 -5.79
N GLY A 183 -8.17 -0.59 -6.83
CA GLY A 183 -8.45 0.53 -7.72
C GLY A 183 -9.75 0.35 -8.51
N ALA A 184 -10.06 -0.86 -8.97
CA ALA A 184 -11.34 -1.17 -9.62
C ALA A 184 -12.51 -1.03 -8.63
N VAL A 185 -12.33 -1.45 -7.38
CA VAL A 185 -13.32 -1.22 -6.31
C VAL A 185 -13.57 0.27 -6.13
N TYR A 186 -12.51 1.09 -6.01
CA TYR A 186 -12.65 2.54 -5.90
C TYR A 186 -13.41 3.15 -7.10
N LEU A 187 -13.05 2.79 -8.32
CA LEU A 187 -13.70 3.32 -9.52
C LEU A 187 -15.19 2.98 -9.58
N ASN A 188 -15.56 1.80 -9.14
CA ASN A 188 -16.96 1.34 -9.10
C ASN A 188 -17.74 1.96 -7.92
N ARG A 189 -17.09 2.12 -6.77
CA ARG A 189 -17.74 2.61 -5.55
C ARG A 189 -17.69 4.14 -5.42
N ARG A 190 -16.69 4.79 -6.04
CA ARG A 190 -16.36 6.23 -5.85
C ARG A 190 -16.19 6.58 -4.37
N SER A 191 -15.65 5.61 -3.59
CA SER A 191 -15.37 5.73 -2.17
C SER A 191 -14.11 4.92 -1.84
N VAL A 192 -13.21 5.50 -1.06
CA VAL A 192 -11.98 4.83 -0.59
C VAL A 192 -12.22 3.93 0.61
N VAL A 193 -13.39 4.00 1.26
CA VAL A 193 -13.62 3.32 2.53
C VAL A 193 -13.50 1.80 2.39
N ALA A 194 -14.15 1.20 1.37
CA ALA A 194 -14.05 -0.23 1.15
C ALA A 194 -12.62 -0.68 0.78
N PRO A 195 -11.89 -0.02 -0.15
CA PRO A 195 -10.48 -0.32 -0.39
C PRO A 195 -9.60 -0.17 0.86
N ILE A 196 -9.72 0.92 1.63
CA ILE A 196 -8.93 1.12 2.86
C ILE A 196 -9.15 -0.02 3.85
N VAL A 197 -10.41 -0.36 4.14
CA VAL A 197 -10.72 -1.42 5.10
C VAL A 197 -10.22 -2.78 4.61
N SER A 198 -10.43 -3.10 3.33
CA SER A 198 -9.96 -4.36 2.76
C SER A 198 -8.44 -4.46 2.76
N HIS A 199 -7.74 -3.41 2.36
CA HIS A 199 -6.29 -3.37 2.30
C HIS A 199 -5.66 -3.42 3.71
N ALA A 200 -6.14 -2.60 4.63
CA ALA A 200 -5.68 -2.61 6.01
C ALA A 200 -5.92 -3.97 6.69
N ALA A 201 -7.09 -4.57 6.49
CA ALA A 201 -7.40 -5.89 7.04
C ALA A 201 -6.51 -6.99 6.42
N PHE A 202 -6.26 -6.96 5.11
CA PHE A 202 -5.32 -7.86 4.44
C PHE A 202 -3.92 -7.77 5.08
N ASN A 203 -3.36 -6.56 5.18
CA ASN A 203 -2.04 -6.35 5.76
C ASN A 203 -1.96 -6.74 7.24
N LEU A 204 -2.98 -6.38 8.05
CA LEU A 204 -3.03 -6.77 9.46
C LEU A 204 -3.08 -8.29 9.64
N THR A 205 -3.83 -8.99 8.79
CA THR A 205 -3.88 -10.46 8.86
C THR A 205 -2.52 -11.08 8.54
N GLU A 206 -1.73 -10.50 7.60
CA GLU A 206 -0.36 -10.95 7.36
C GLU A 206 0.55 -10.73 8.57
N VAL A 207 0.44 -9.59 9.26
CA VAL A 207 1.17 -9.33 10.51
C VAL A 207 0.79 -10.35 11.59
N VAL A 208 -0.50 -10.63 11.76
CA VAL A 208 -0.98 -11.63 12.73
C VAL A 208 -0.51 -13.03 12.35
N ARG A 209 -0.66 -13.43 11.09
CA ARG A 209 -0.20 -14.72 10.58
C ARG A 209 1.27 -14.96 10.90
N HIS A 210 2.12 -13.99 10.55
CA HIS A 210 3.56 -14.08 10.85
C HIS A 210 3.83 -14.10 12.36
N SER A 211 3.06 -13.39 13.16
CA SER A 211 3.24 -13.34 14.62
C SER A 211 2.86 -14.65 15.31
N LEU A 212 2.02 -15.48 14.69
CA LEU A 212 1.55 -16.74 15.27
C LEU A 212 2.30 -17.96 14.73
N TRP A 213 2.77 -17.93 13.49
CA TRP A 213 3.34 -19.09 12.77
C TRP A 213 4.67 -18.82 12.06
N GLY A 214 5.22 -17.59 12.17
CA GLY A 214 6.50 -17.17 11.59
C GLY A 214 7.71 -17.39 12.47
#